data_7cddd22cd7e1328d3c235a0ceb88fb6c
#
_entry.id   7cddd22cd7e1328d3c235a0ceb88fb6c
#
_cell.length_a   1.000
_cell.length_b   1.000
_cell.length_c   1.000
_cell.angle_alpha   90.00
_cell.angle_beta   90.00
_cell.angle_gamma   90.00
#
_symmetry.space_group_name_H-M   'P 1'
#
loop_
_entity.id
_entity.type
_entity.pdbx_description
1 polymer ?
#
loop_
_entity_poly.entity_id
_entity_poly.type
_entity_poly.pdbx_seq_one_letter_code
_entity_poly.pdbx_strand_id
1 'polypeptide(L)'
;SGVILSQLFRGFYKGVKDQDVLTTETVAAGFKKAVETAYKAVMKPKEGTILTVAKVTAEKAVYCARNTEDFEEFAQVVIKEANEILQKTPDMLPVLKEAGVVDSGGQGLVEFLQGAVDALMGKEVDLSSVEKPAVKPAATASEAPLEEKDIKFGYCTEFIIMLNKPMTDKQERDFKSYLESIGDSIVVVA
;
A
#
# COMPACT_ATOMS: atom_id res chain seq x y z
N SER A 1 6.37 -4.29 1.77
CA SER A 1 4.93 -4.05 1.45
C SER A 1 4.03 -4.17 2.69
N GLY A 2 4.28 -5.14 3.60
CA GLY A 2 3.42 -5.39 4.76
C GLY A 2 3.26 -4.16 5.68
N VAL A 3 4.33 -3.44 5.97
CA VAL A 3 4.27 -2.21 6.79
C VAL A 3 3.39 -1.15 6.14
N ILE A 4 3.53 -0.93 4.83
CA ILE A 4 2.72 0.07 4.11
C ILE A 4 1.25 -0.34 4.14
N LEU A 5 0.94 -1.60 3.87
CA LEU A 5 -0.42 -2.11 3.90
C LEU A 5 -1.05 -1.95 5.30
N SER A 6 -0.30 -2.25 6.37
CA SER A 6 -0.76 -2.05 7.75
C SER A 6 -1.06 -0.58 8.06
N GLN A 7 -0.27 0.36 7.52
CA GLN A 7 -0.53 1.80 7.68
C GLN A 7 -1.73 2.28 6.86
N LEU A 8 -1.96 1.69 5.67
CA LEU A 8 -3.18 1.96 4.89
C LEU A 8 -4.42 1.53 5.70
N PHE A 9 -4.44 0.32 6.25
CA PHE A 9 -5.57 -0.14 7.09
C PHE A 9 -5.74 0.71 8.35
N ARG A 10 -4.64 1.03 9.06
CA ARG A 10 -4.67 1.89 10.24
C ARG A 10 -5.26 3.25 9.92
N GLY A 11 -4.86 3.85 8.80
CA GLY A 11 -5.36 5.14 8.36
C GLY A 11 -6.84 5.07 7.96
N PHE A 12 -7.24 4.04 7.21
CA PHE A 12 -8.63 3.81 6.85
C PHE A 12 -9.51 3.71 8.10
N TYR A 13 -9.13 2.84 9.05
CA TYR A 13 -9.83 2.72 10.33
C TYR A 13 -10.00 4.07 11.04
N LYS A 14 -8.93 4.88 11.13
CA LYS A 14 -9.00 6.21 11.74
C LYS A 14 -9.96 7.15 11.01
N GLY A 15 -10.13 6.97 9.71
CA GLY A 15 -11.05 7.77 8.90
C GLY A 15 -12.51 7.40 9.05
N VAL A 16 -12.82 6.15 9.44
CA VAL A 16 -14.19 5.64 9.46
C VAL A 16 -14.70 5.19 10.84
N LYS A 17 -13.83 5.11 11.86
CA LYS A 17 -14.12 4.50 13.18
C LYS A 17 -15.31 5.12 13.94
N ASP A 18 -15.66 6.36 13.66
CA ASP A 18 -16.74 7.09 14.33
C ASP A 18 -18.02 7.12 13.47
N GLN A 19 -18.11 6.29 12.43
CA GLN A 19 -19.25 6.18 11.52
C GLN A 19 -20.02 4.89 11.77
N ASP A 20 -21.32 5.01 12.01
CA ASP A 20 -22.21 3.84 12.16
C ASP A 20 -22.56 3.20 10.81
N VAL A 21 -22.57 4.00 9.73
CA VAL A 21 -22.86 3.58 8.36
C VAL A 21 -21.79 4.12 7.43
N LEU A 22 -21.29 3.26 6.56
CA LEU A 22 -20.35 3.66 5.51
C LEU A 22 -21.13 4.11 4.25
N THR A 23 -20.91 5.36 3.87
CA THR A 23 -21.34 5.95 2.60
C THR A 23 -20.17 6.07 1.64
N THR A 24 -20.41 6.37 0.38
CA THR A 24 -19.35 6.63 -0.60
C THR A 24 -18.40 7.73 -0.12
N GLU A 25 -18.92 8.79 0.51
CA GLU A 25 -18.13 9.90 1.04
C GLU A 25 -17.25 9.47 2.23
N THR A 26 -17.82 8.69 3.17
CA THR A 26 -17.06 8.23 4.35
C THR A 26 -15.97 7.24 3.97
N VAL A 27 -16.24 6.35 3.01
CA VAL A 27 -15.23 5.43 2.47
C VAL A 27 -14.12 6.19 1.74
N ALA A 28 -14.47 7.17 0.92
CA ALA A 28 -13.49 8.02 0.23
C ALA A 28 -12.61 8.82 1.22
N ALA A 29 -13.20 9.36 2.30
CA ALA A 29 -12.47 10.00 3.38
C ALA A 29 -11.54 9.00 4.11
N GLY A 30 -12.00 7.78 4.30
CA GLY A 30 -11.19 6.67 4.82
C GLY A 30 -9.96 6.37 3.96
N PHE A 31 -10.13 6.25 2.64
CA PHE A 31 -9.02 6.06 1.69
C PHE A 31 -8.03 7.22 1.70
N LYS A 32 -8.51 8.46 1.72
CA LYS A 32 -7.64 9.63 1.86
C LYS A 32 -6.81 9.55 3.12
N LYS A 33 -7.42 9.21 4.25
CA LYS A 33 -6.73 9.08 5.54
C LYS A 33 -5.74 7.91 5.56
N ALA A 34 -6.06 6.82 4.88
CA ALA A 34 -5.18 5.68 4.67
C ALA A 34 -3.87 6.11 3.99
N VAL A 35 -3.99 6.81 2.88
CA VAL A 35 -2.83 7.33 2.10
C VAL A 35 -1.99 8.29 2.94
N GLU A 36 -2.61 9.27 3.60
CA GLU A 36 -1.89 10.21 4.47
C GLU A 36 -1.08 9.48 5.55
N THR A 37 -1.65 8.43 6.15
CA THR A 37 -1.00 7.65 7.22
C THR A 37 0.16 6.84 6.67
N ALA A 38 0.00 6.20 5.50
CA ALA A 38 1.05 5.43 4.87
C ALA A 38 2.23 6.30 4.40
N TYR A 39 1.96 7.45 3.78
CA TYR A 39 3.02 8.38 3.35
C TYR A 39 3.82 8.96 4.52
N LYS A 40 3.18 9.20 5.69
CA LYS A 40 3.91 9.66 6.89
C LYS A 40 4.91 8.63 7.43
N ALA A 41 4.66 7.34 7.20
CA ALA A 41 5.55 6.28 7.66
C ALA A 41 6.80 6.12 6.79
N VAL A 42 6.76 6.56 5.53
CA VAL A 42 7.85 6.38 4.56
C VAL A 42 8.61 7.69 4.37
N MET A 43 9.91 7.68 4.66
CA MET A 43 10.76 8.87 4.56
C MET A 43 10.98 9.35 3.11
N LYS A 44 11.18 8.41 2.20
CA LYS A 44 11.43 8.68 0.77
C LYS A 44 10.49 7.83 -0.08
N PRO A 45 9.21 8.23 -0.22
CA PRO A 45 8.27 7.49 -1.04
C PRO A 45 8.74 7.47 -2.50
N LYS A 46 8.66 6.27 -3.11
CA LYS A 46 8.96 6.08 -4.53
C LYS A 46 7.68 5.92 -5.31
N GLU A 47 7.56 6.63 -6.43
CA GLU A 47 6.45 6.45 -7.36
C GLU A 47 6.56 5.10 -8.09
N GLY A 48 5.44 4.59 -8.59
CA GLY A 48 5.36 3.27 -9.21
C GLY A 48 5.28 2.12 -8.19
N THR A 49 4.94 2.40 -6.94
CA THR A 49 4.78 1.41 -5.87
C THR A 49 3.35 1.36 -5.35
N ILE A 50 3.07 0.45 -4.40
CA ILE A 50 1.78 0.38 -3.67
C ILE A 50 1.30 1.75 -3.17
N LEU A 51 2.22 2.67 -2.82
CA LEU A 51 1.87 4.03 -2.40
C LEU A 51 1.22 4.82 -3.53
N THR A 52 1.74 4.73 -4.75
CA THR A 52 1.16 5.37 -5.92
C THR A 52 -0.20 4.80 -6.25
N VAL A 53 -0.33 3.46 -6.22
CA VAL A 53 -1.62 2.79 -6.46
C VAL A 53 -2.66 3.25 -5.44
N ALA A 54 -2.32 3.22 -4.15
CA ALA A 54 -3.22 3.66 -3.08
C ALA A 54 -3.61 5.15 -3.23
N LYS A 55 -2.66 6.02 -3.56
CA LYS A 55 -2.88 7.46 -3.72
C LYS A 55 -3.87 7.76 -4.85
N VAL A 56 -3.60 7.24 -6.04
CA VAL A 56 -4.46 7.50 -7.22
C VAL A 56 -5.84 6.90 -7.02
N THR A 57 -5.93 5.69 -6.43
CA THR A 57 -7.20 5.07 -6.07
C THR A 57 -8.00 5.95 -5.08
N ALA A 58 -7.35 6.51 -4.06
CA ALA A 58 -8.00 7.39 -3.09
C ALA A 58 -8.45 8.72 -3.71
N GLU A 59 -7.66 9.32 -4.59
CA GLU A 59 -8.01 10.53 -5.32
C GLU A 59 -9.25 10.30 -6.20
N LYS A 60 -9.30 9.15 -6.89
CA LYS A 60 -10.47 8.75 -7.69
C LYS A 60 -11.69 8.52 -6.81
N ALA A 61 -11.55 7.85 -5.68
CA ALA A 61 -12.64 7.64 -4.73
C ALA A 61 -13.24 8.97 -4.24
N VAL A 62 -12.39 9.94 -3.86
CA VAL A 62 -12.83 11.27 -3.45
C VAL A 62 -13.55 12.02 -4.57
N TYR A 63 -13.08 11.89 -5.81
CA TYR A 63 -13.75 12.49 -6.96
C TYR A 63 -15.11 11.82 -7.23
N CYS A 64 -15.15 10.50 -7.23
CA CYS A 64 -16.37 9.72 -7.52
C CYS A 64 -17.46 9.95 -6.47
N ALA A 65 -17.11 9.97 -5.18
CA ALA A 65 -18.06 10.17 -4.08
C ALA A 65 -18.80 11.51 -4.12
N ARG A 66 -18.28 12.50 -4.84
CA ARG A 66 -18.96 13.80 -5.06
C ARG A 66 -20.07 13.73 -6.11
N ASN A 67 -20.08 12.67 -6.92
CA ASN A 67 -20.92 12.57 -8.11
C ASN A 67 -21.91 11.40 -8.04
N THR A 68 -21.72 10.45 -7.13
CA THR A 68 -22.62 9.31 -6.96
C THR A 68 -22.71 8.87 -5.49
N GLU A 69 -23.93 8.57 -5.06
CA GLU A 69 -24.23 7.92 -3.79
C GLU A 69 -24.41 6.40 -3.98
N ASP A 70 -24.46 5.95 -5.22
CA ASP A 70 -24.54 4.52 -5.56
C ASP A 70 -23.21 3.84 -5.25
N PHE A 71 -23.24 2.94 -4.28
CA PHE A 71 -22.03 2.29 -3.80
C PHE A 71 -21.47 1.27 -4.81
N GLU A 72 -22.31 0.65 -5.60
CA GLU A 72 -21.88 -0.28 -6.65
C GLU A 72 -21.14 0.46 -7.76
N GLU A 73 -21.71 1.56 -8.28
CA GLU A 73 -21.07 2.42 -9.27
C GLU A 73 -19.76 2.97 -8.75
N PHE A 74 -19.76 3.49 -7.52
CA PHE A 74 -18.56 3.99 -6.85
C PHE A 74 -17.45 2.93 -6.79
N ALA A 75 -17.77 1.72 -6.32
CA ALA A 75 -16.82 0.63 -6.17
C ALA A 75 -16.23 0.20 -7.52
N GLN A 76 -17.06 0.05 -8.57
CA GLN A 76 -16.60 -0.31 -9.90
C GLN A 76 -15.63 0.74 -10.49
N VAL A 77 -15.94 2.03 -10.34
CA VAL A 77 -15.08 3.11 -10.82
C VAL A 77 -13.76 3.15 -10.08
N VAL A 78 -13.77 2.97 -8.76
CA VAL A 78 -12.57 2.98 -7.94
C VAL A 78 -11.65 1.78 -8.25
N ILE A 79 -12.21 0.58 -8.40
CA ILE A 79 -11.45 -0.62 -8.75
C ILE A 79 -10.85 -0.51 -10.16
N LYS A 80 -11.59 0.02 -11.10
CA LYS A 80 -11.09 0.25 -12.47
C LYS A 80 -9.86 1.17 -12.44
N GLU A 81 -9.93 2.29 -11.74
CA GLU A 81 -8.80 3.22 -11.60
C GLU A 81 -7.59 2.55 -10.93
N ALA A 82 -7.85 1.75 -9.87
CA ALA A 82 -6.79 1.02 -9.17
C ALA A 82 -6.04 0.06 -10.11
N ASN A 83 -6.78 -0.66 -10.98
CA ASN A 83 -6.18 -1.53 -11.99
C ASN A 83 -5.41 -0.72 -13.05
N GLU A 84 -5.96 0.39 -13.53
CA GLU A 84 -5.32 1.22 -14.55
C GLU A 84 -3.99 1.80 -14.07
N ILE A 85 -3.96 2.31 -12.83
CA ILE A 85 -2.69 2.84 -12.27
C ILE A 85 -1.70 1.73 -11.96
N LEU A 86 -2.15 0.55 -11.54
CA LEU A 86 -1.28 -0.61 -11.33
C LEU A 86 -0.54 -0.97 -12.62
N GLN A 87 -1.23 -1.02 -13.76
CA GLN A 87 -0.61 -1.33 -15.05
C GLN A 87 0.41 -0.26 -15.51
N LYS A 88 0.35 0.95 -14.97
CA LYS A 88 1.29 2.04 -15.27
C LYS A 88 2.52 2.05 -14.34
N THR A 89 2.56 1.22 -13.31
CA THR A 89 3.70 1.18 -12.36
C THR A 89 5.05 0.88 -13.03
N PRO A 90 5.16 0.02 -14.07
CA PRO A 90 6.43 -0.19 -14.78
C PRO A 90 6.97 1.07 -15.47
N ASP A 91 6.09 1.96 -15.92
CA ASP A 91 6.52 3.21 -16.56
C ASP A 91 7.07 4.24 -15.56
N MET A 92 6.78 4.08 -14.27
CA MET A 92 7.21 4.96 -13.19
C MET A 92 8.47 4.46 -12.48
N LEU A 93 8.72 3.15 -12.49
CA LEU A 93 9.83 2.53 -11.77
C LEU A 93 10.64 1.62 -12.71
N PRO A 94 11.84 2.06 -13.14
CA PRO A 94 12.64 1.37 -14.17
C PRO A 94 12.87 -0.11 -13.89
N VAL A 95 13.10 -0.51 -12.64
CA VAL A 95 13.31 -1.92 -12.26
C VAL A 95 12.11 -2.80 -12.58
N LEU A 96 10.87 -2.27 -12.48
CA LEU A 96 9.66 -3.01 -12.85
C LEU A 96 9.54 -3.14 -14.37
N LYS A 97 9.94 -2.11 -15.10
CA LYS A 97 9.95 -2.12 -16.56
C LYS A 97 10.98 -3.12 -17.11
N GLU A 98 12.17 -3.14 -16.54
CA GLU A 98 13.23 -4.11 -16.89
C GLU A 98 12.79 -5.55 -16.61
N ALA A 99 12.09 -5.77 -15.49
CA ALA A 99 11.57 -7.09 -15.12
C ALA A 99 10.28 -7.48 -15.88
N GLY A 100 9.62 -6.55 -16.58
CA GLY A 100 8.37 -6.77 -17.28
C GLY A 100 7.19 -7.09 -16.36
N VAL A 101 7.18 -6.54 -15.13
CA VAL A 101 6.17 -6.81 -14.12
C VAL A 101 5.58 -5.52 -13.54
N VAL A 102 4.37 -5.61 -12.98
CA VAL A 102 3.78 -4.54 -12.18
C VAL A 102 4.29 -4.59 -10.74
N ASP A 103 4.04 -3.53 -9.94
CA ASP A 103 4.37 -3.54 -8.51
C ASP A 103 3.57 -4.61 -7.76
N SER A 104 4.25 -5.57 -7.15
CA SER A 104 3.63 -6.68 -6.43
C SER A 104 2.83 -6.24 -5.21
N GLY A 105 3.28 -5.17 -4.53
CA GLY A 105 2.55 -4.59 -3.41
C GLY A 105 1.25 -3.92 -3.87
N GLY A 106 1.31 -3.21 -5.00
CA GLY A 106 0.14 -2.61 -5.65
C GLY A 106 -0.84 -3.67 -6.13
N GLN A 107 -0.35 -4.76 -6.74
CA GLN A 107 -1.17 -5.90 -7.15
C GLN A 107 -1.94 -6.47 -5.94
N GLY A 108 -1.24 -6.77 -4.84
CA GLY A 108 -1.88 -7.29 -3.64
C GLY A 108 -2.93 -6.34 -3.04
N LEU A 109 -2.72 -5.03 -3.11
CA LEU A 109 -3.72 -4.04 -2.70
C LEU A 109 -4.96 -4.09 -3.60
N VAL A 110 -4.78 -4.15 -4.91
CA VAL A 110 -5.89 -4.22 -5.88
C VAL A 110 -6.71 -5.50 -5.70
N GLU A 111 -6.05 -6.65 -5.53
CA GLU A 111 -6.71 -7.93 -5.26
C GLU A 111 -7.54 -7.88 -3.97
N PHE A 112 -6.97 -7.27 -2.91
CA PHE A 112 -7.70 -7.09 -1.65
C PHE A 112 -8.96 -6.23 -1.84
N LEU A 113 -8.84 -5.09 -2.54
CA LEU A 113 -9.96 -4.20 -2.80
C LEU A 113 -11.00 -4.87 -3.69
N GLN A 114 -10.58 -5.63 -4.71
CA GLN A 114 -11.48 -6.39 -5.57
C GLN A 114 -12.27 -7.42 -4.77
N GLY A 115 -11.58 -8.18 -3.89
CA GLY A 115 -12.24 -9.14 -3.02
C GLY A 115 -13.27 -8.51 -2.07
N ALA A 116 -12.98 -7.32 -1.54
CA ALA A 116 -13.90 -6.55 -0.71
C ALA A 116 -15.15 -6.12 -1.50
N VAL A 117 -14.96 -5.65 -2.74
CA VAL A 117 -16.08 -5.28 -3.63
C VAL A 117 -16.91 -6.52 -4.01
N ASP A 118 -16.25 -7.61 -4.37
CA ASP A 118 -16.95 -8.85 -4.73
C ASP A 118 -17.80 -9.39 -3.57
N ALA A 119 -17.28 -9.35 -2.34
CA ALA A 119 -18.03 -9.73 -1.15
C ALA A 119 -19.23 -8.79 -0.90
N LEU A 120 -19.05 -7.49 -1.09
CA LEU A 120 -20.11 -6.50 -0.97
C LEU A 120 -21.24 -6.73 -2.00
N MET A 121 -20.87 -7.14 -3.20
CA MET A 121 -21.79 -7.50 -4.30
C MET A 121 -22.45 -8.87 -4.12
N GLY A 122 -22.19 -9.54 -2.99
CA GLY A 122 -22.76 -10.86 -2.69
C GLY A 122 -22.18 -12.00 -3.53
N LYS A 123 -21.01 -11.81 -4.13
CA LYS A 123 -20.32 -12.91 -4.82
C LYS A 123 -19.76 -13.88 -3.78
N GLU A 124 -20.17 -15.14 -3.85
CA GLU A 124 -19.59 -16.19 -3.03
C GLU A 124 -18.15 -16.49 -3.48
N VAL A 125 -17.23 -16.48 -2.52
CA VAL A 125 -15.85 -16.90 -2.76
C VAL A 125 -15.80 -18.42 -2.59
N ASP A 126 -15.58 -19.16 -3.67
CA ASP A 126 -15.30 -20.59 -3.62
C ASP A 126 -13.90 -20.83 -3.05
N LEU A 127 -13.83 -21.12 -1.76
CA LEU A 127 -12.58 -21.45 -1.06
C LEU A 127 -12.13 -22.91 -1.31
N SER A 128 -12.91 -23.72 -2.00
CA SER A 128 -12.56 -25.12 -2.28
C SER A 128 -11.37 -25.24 -3.25
N SER A 129 -11.16 -24.21 -4.07
CA SER A 129 -10.03 -24.11 -5.00
C SER A 129 -8.78 -23.48 -4.39
N VAL A 130 -8.84 -22.97 -3.16
CA VAL A 130 -7.66 -22.48 -2.43
C VAL A 130 -6.87 -23.70 -1.94
N GLU A 131 -6.14 -24.34 -2.83
CA GLU A 131 -5.10 -25.27 -2.44
C GLU A 131 -4.21 -24.54 -1.44
N LYS A 132 -3.96 -25.16 -0.27
CA LYS A 132 -2.90 -24.70 0.64
C LYS A 132 -1.68 -24.43 -0.24
N PRO A 133 -1.11 -23.24 -0.20
CA PRO A 133 0.04 -22.96 -1.04
C PRO A 133 1.07 -24.05 -0.74
N ALA A 134 1.19 -25.02 -1.65
CA ALA A 134 2.37 -25.85 -1.66
C ALA A 134 3.51 -24.84 -1.75
N VAL A 135 4.33 -24.76 -0.71
CA VAL A 135 5.57 -24.00 -0.72
C VAL A 135 6.41 -24.67 -1.79
N LYS A 136 6.14 -24.34 -3.06
CA LYS A 136 7.11 -24.60 -4.12
C LYS A 136 8.32 -23.78 -3.71
N PRO A 137 9.50 -24.39 -3.55
CA PRO A 137 10.71 -23.60 -3.45
C PRO A 137 10.65 -22.59 -4.58
N ALA A 138 10.81 -21.32 -4.27
CA ALA A 138 10.85 -20.29 -5.30
C ALA A 138 11.77 -20.84 -6.39
N ALA A 139 11.20 -21.03 -7.59
CA ALA A 139 12.01 -21.34 -8.73
C ALA A 139 13.09 -20.28 -8.71
N THR A 140 14.33 -20.72 -8.61
CA THR A 140 15.50 -19.86 -8.75
C THR A 140 15.25 -19.06 -10.01
N ALA A 141 14.77 -17.81 -9.84
CA ALA A 141 14.81 -16.86 -10.92
C ALA A 141 16.24 -16.93 -11.40
N SER A 142 16.45 -17.23 -12.67
CA SER A 142 17.75 -17.25 -13.28
C SER A 142 18.42 -15.94 -12.89
N GLU A 143 19.43 -16.03 -12.05
CA GLU A 143 20.27 -14.90 -11.70
C GLU A 143 20.89 -14.38 -12.99
N ALA A 144 20.19 -13.44 -13.66
CA ALA A 144 20.93 -12.51 -14.49
C ALA A 144 21.94 -11.85 -13.54
N PRO A 145 23.23 -11.76 -13.89
CA PRO A 145 24.23 -11.15 -13.03
C PRO A 145 23.71 -9.77 -12.65
N LEU A 146 23.31 -9.59 -11.39
CA LEU A 146 23.10 -8.27 -10.84
C LEU A 146 24.45 -7.60 -10.99
N GLU A 147 24.55 -6.60 -11.87
CA GLU A 147 25.69 -5.68 -11.82
C GLU A 147 25.82 -5.26 -10.38
N GLU A 148 26.98 -5.45 -9.80
CA GLU A 148 27.33 -5.00 -8.45
C GLU A 148 27.21 -3.46 -8.44
N LYS A 149 25.97 -2.96 -8.36
CA LYS A 149 25.73 -1.57 -7.95
C LYS A 149 26.27 -1.49 -6.54
N ASP A 150 27.16 -0.56 -6.29
CA ASP A 150 27.75 -0.28 -4.99
C ASP A 150 26.69 -0.28 -3.89
N ILE A 151 26.48 -1.44 -3.26
CA ILE A 151 25.55 -1.60 -2.13
C ILE A 151 26.24 -0.98 -0.93
N LYS A 152 25.88 0.26 -0.62
CA LYS A 152 26.42 1.00 0.52
C LYS A 152 25.95 0.44 1.85
N PHE A 153 24.71 -0.01 1.92
CA PHE A 153 24.09 -0.60 3.10
C PHE A 153 23.58 -2.00 2.77
N GLY A 154 24.29 -3.03 3.19
CA GLY A 154 24.05 -4.44 2.81
C GLY A 154 23.10 -5.20 3.74
N TYR A 155 22.55 -4.56 4.77
CA TYR A 155 21.72 -5.21 5.78
C TYR A 155 20.33 -4.59 5.82
N CYS A 156 19.29 -5.45 5.88
CA CYS A 156 17.94 -5.04 6.24
C CYS A 156 17.76 -5.28 7.74
N THR A 157 17.56 -4.22 8.52
CA THR A 157 17.46 -4.29 9.97
C THR A 157 16.11 -3.83 10.44
N GLU A 158 15.44 -4.63 11.25
CA GLU A 158 14.17 -4.27 11.90
C GLU A 158 14.33 -4.31 13.41
N PHE A 159 13.71 -3.37 14.12
CA PHE A 159 13.67 -3.36 15.58
C PHE A 159 12.42 -2.67 16.10
N ILE A 160 12.01 -3.02 17.30
CA ILE A 160 10.89 -2.42 18.02
C ILE A 160 11.43 -1.74 19.27
N ILE A 161 11.12 -0.45 19.42
CA ILE A 161 11.49 0.32 20.61
C ILE A 161 10.25 0.46 21.49
N MET A 162 10.33 -0.05 22.71
CA MET A 162 9.29 0.17 23.72
C MET A 162 9.58 1.49 24.44
N LEU A 163 8.68 2.45 24.25
CA LEU A 163 8.81 3.77 24.84
C LEU A 163 8.06 3.83 26.19
N ASN A 164 8.68 4.44 27.19
CA ASN A 164 8.01 4.71 28.48
C ASN A 164 6.98 5.84 28.38
N LYS A 165 7.11 6.70 27.37
CA LYS A 165 6.18 7.80 27.07
C LYS A 165 6.09 7.97 25.54
N PRO A 166 4.94 8.39 25.01
CA PRO A 166 4.84 8.72 23.58
C PRO A 166 5.88 9.75 23.15
N MET A 167 6.42 9.60 21.97
CA MET A 167 7.31 10.60 21.37
C MET A 167 6.50 11.83 20.97
N THR A 168 7.12 12.99 21.12
CA THR A 168 6.62 14.23 20.52
C THR A 168 6.95 14.23 19.03
N ASP A 169 6.21 14.99 18.22
CA ASP A 169 6.49 15.15 16.77
C ASP A 169 7.94 15.58 16.48
N LYS A 170 8.52 16.36 17.38
CA LYS A 170 9.94 16.75 17.26
C LYS A 170 10.87 15.56 17.46
N GLN A 171 10.67 14.81 18.53
CA GLN A 171 11.49 13.62 18.81
C GLN A 171 11.38 12.56 17.70
N GLU A 172 10.19 12.37 17.15
CA GLU A 172 9.98 11.47 16.01
C GLU A 172 10.77 11.94 14.77
N ARG A 173 10.74 13.25 14.46
CA ARG A 173 11.53 13.81 13.34
C ARG A 173 13.03 13.68 13.58
N ASP A 174 13.49 14.01 14.77
CA ASP A 174 14.91 13.94 15.12
C ASP A 174 15.42 12.48 15.01
N PHE A 175 14.61 11.52 15.48
CA PHE A 175 14.93 10.10 15.37
C PHE A 175 14.95 9.61 13.91
N LYS A 176 14.00 10.01 13.09
CA LYS A 176 13.99 9.74 11.65
C LYS A 176 15.24 10.27 10.97
N SER A 177 15.61 11.53 11.26
CA SER A 177 16.82 12.16 10.71
C SER A 177 18.10 11.44 11.14
N TYR A 178 18.16 10.96 12.39
CA TYR A 178 19.28 10.15 12.85
C TYR A 178 19.38 8.84 12.06
N LEU A 179 18.28 8.11 11.87
CA LEU A 179 18.28 6.86 11.10
C LEU A 179 18.72 7.10 9.65
N GLU A 180 18.29 8.20 9.02
CA GLU A 180 18.72 8.58 7.66
C GLU A 180 20.24 8.84 7.56
N SER A 181 20.86 9.25 8.65
CA SER A 181 22.32 9.48 8.66
C SER A 181 23.15 8.20 8.66
N ILE A 182 22.55 7.07 9.05
CA ILE A 182 23.23 5.78 9.22
C ILE A 182 22.71 4.68 8.28
N GLY A 183 21.64 4.93 7.51
CA GLY A 183 21.02 3.95 6.61
C GLY A 183 20.24 4.58 5.47
N ASP A 184 19.64 3.73 4.66
CA ASP A 184 18.69 4.13 3.61
C ASP A 184 17.38 3.34 3.74
N SER A 185 16.40 3.62 2.89
CA SER A 185 15.12 2.92 2.83
C SER A 185 14.37 2.86 4.18
N ILE A 186 14.44 3.94 4.94
CA ILE A 186 13.94 4.04 6.30
C ILE A 186 12.41 4.09 6.33
N VAL A 187 11.81 3.26 7.20
CA VAL A 187 10.38 3.27 7.54
C VAL A 187 10.24 3.32 9.06
N VAL A 188 9.57 4.32 9.58
CA VAL A 188 9.31 4.50 11.01
C VAL A 188 7.81 4.59 11.25
N VAL A 189 7.32 3.74 12.15
CA VAL A 189 5.90 3.67 12.54
C VAL A 189 5.81 3.90 14.04
N ALA A 190 5.06 4.92 14.45
CA ALA A 190 4.80 5.28 15.84
C ALA A 190 3.30 5.25 16.17
#